data_14a70f3518b54bf0aff51b0a761435fc
#
_entry.id   14a70f3518b54bf0aff51b0a761435fc
#
_cell.length_a   1.000
_cell.length_b   1.000
_cell.length_c   1.000
_cell.angle_alpha   90.00
_cell.angle_beta   90.00
_cell.angle_gamma   90.00
#
_symmetry.space_group_name_H-M   'P 1'
#
loop_
_entity.id
_entity.type
_entity.pdbx_description
1 polymer ?
#
loop_
_entity_poly.entity_id
_entity_poly.type
_entity_poly.pdbx_seq_one_letter_code
_entity_poly.pdbx_strand_id
1 'polypeptide(L)'
;MFVVVLPHGGDFRNDITMKDKNTHIVIMAGGIGSRLWPISTPECPKQFIDVLGMGKSLIQMTVERFLPSADIGNFWVVTSAEYASIVKEQLPDIPSEHILLEPEARNTAPCIAYACRKIAAHHPDANVVVTPSDALVTKTDTFTSVIGKALALTAGSSAIVTIGIVPTRPETGYGYISAPGFVHGQLIKVRQFKEKPDLATAEKYLASGDFVWNAGIFVWNVRTINDELRAHAPQIMSVMDRLEPYFYTSGEQTALAEFFPTCDKISIDYAVMEKSPNIYVIAEELGWSDLGSWHSLRAQLVDMGLTQQIARWEAVIASAGAKKC
;
A
#
# COMPACT_ATOMS: atom_id res chain seq x y z
N MET A 1 -12.98 25.00 13.61
CA MET A 1 -13.78 23.92 13.01
C MET A 1 -14.12 24.39 11.60
N PHE A 2 -13.27 24.06 10.63
CA PHE A 2 -13.53 24.36 9.21
C PHE A 2 -14.06 23.08 8.56
N VAL A 3 -15.37 23.06 8.36
CA VAL A 3 -16.02 22.08 7.49
C VAL A 3 -15.84 22.61 6.08
N VAL A 4 -15.08 21.89 5.26
CA VAL A 4 -15.04 22.15 3.81
C VAL A 4 -16.40 21.68 3.26
N VAL A 5 -17.31 22.60 3.06
CA VAL A 5 -18.57 22.35 2.39
C VAL A 5 -18.26 22.25 0.90
N LEU A 6 -18.34 21.04 0.37
CA LEU A 6 -18.36 20.82 -1.08
C LEU A 6 -19.67 21.39 -1.65
N PRO A 7 -19.71 21.96 -2.88
CA PRO A 7 -20.92 22.52 -3.44
C PRO A 7 -22.01 21.46 -3.55
N HIS A 8 -23.18 21.78 -3.05
CA HIS A 8 -24.38 20.96 -3.08
C HIS A 8 -24.91 20.80 -4.51
N GLY A 9 -25.23 19.58 -4.90
CA GLY A 9 -26.17 19.28 -5.97
C GLY A 9 -25.58 18.77 -7.28
N GLY A 10 -24.90 17.63 -7.24
CA GLY A 10 -24.75 16.75 -8.41
C GLY A 10 -25.35 15.39 -8.07
N ASP A 11 -26.28 14.92 -8.89
CA ASP A 11 -26.93 13.61 -8.75
C ASP A 11 -25.90 12.51 -9.08
N PHE A 12 -25.25 11.93 -8.04
CA PHE A 12 -24.22 10.88 -8.16
C PHE A 12 -24.81 9.49 -8.46
N ARG A 13 -25.96 9.42 -9.10
CA ARG A 13 -26.53 8.15 -9.57
C ARG A 13 -26.20 7.98 -11.05
N ASN A 14 -25.36 6.99 -11.35
CA ASN A 14 -25.03 6.46 -12.68
C ASN A 14 -23.98 7.22 -13.51
N ASP A 15 -22.83 7.60 -12.94
CA ASP A 15 -21.64 7.64 -13.78
C ASP A 15 -20.90 6.31 -13.60
N ILE A 16 -20.92 5.48 -14.63
CA ILE A 16 -19.88 4.47 -14.89
C ILE A 16 -18.60 5.30 -14.92
N THR A 17 -17.85 5.29 -13.83
CA THR A 17 -16.61 6.04 -13.69
C THR A 17 -15.70 5.63 -14.84
N MET A 18 -15.59 6.50 -15.86
CA MET A 18 -14.54 6.35 -16.86
C MET A 18 -13.23 6.36 -16.07
N LYS A 19 -12.47 5.28 -16.16
CA LYS A 19 -11.14 5.17 -15.55
C LYS A 19 -10.34 6.40 -15.95
N ASP A 20 -9.89 7.17 -14.97
CA ASP A 20 -9.05 8.32 -15.25
C ASP A 20 -7.70 7.81 -15.76
N LYS A 21 -7.37 8.17 -17.02
CA LYS A 21 -6.10 7.80 -17.67
C LYS A 21 -4.87 8.30 -16.93
N ASN A 22 -5.06 9.24 -16.00
CA ASN A 22 -4.01 9.83 -15.19
C ASN A 22 -3.85 9.17 -13.81
N THR A 23 -4.67 8.14 -13.52
CA THR A 23 -4.56 7.35 -12.29
C THR A 23 -3.56 6.21 -12.48
N HIS A 24 -2.55 6.16 -11.62
CA HIS A 24 -1.52 5.12 -11.59
C HIS A 24 -1.55 4.36 -10.26
N ILE A 25 -1.39 3.05 -10.31
CA ILE A 25 -1.38 2.18 -9.12
C ILE A 25 0.04 1.64 -8.92
N VAL A 26 0.65 1.94 -7.80
CA VAL A 26 1.97 1.43 -7.40
C VAL A 26 1.81 0.37 -6.32
N ILE A 27 2.19 -0.86 -6.64
CA ILE A 27 2.10 -2.02 -5.75
C ILE A 27 3.50 -2.30 -5.19
N MET A 28 3.66 -2.17 -3.87
CA MET A 28 4.90 -2.48 -3.19
C MET A 28 4.96 -3.98 -2.86
N ALA A 29 5.87 -4.72 -3.51
CA ALA A 29 5.98 -6.17 -3.43
C ALA A 29 7.37 -6.66 -2.99
N GLY A 30 8.09 -5.87 -2.16
CA GLY A 30 9.43 -6.19 -1.66
C GLY A 30 9.50 -6.94 -0.33
N GLY A 31 8.35 -7.19 0.32
CA GLY A 31 8.31 -7.86 1.64
C GLY A 31 8.56 -9.37 1.55
N ILE A 32 9.29 -9.96 2.52
CA ILE A 32 9.57 -11.40 2.60
C ILE A 32 8.44 -12.17 3.32
N GLY A 33 7.63 -11.50 4.15
CA GLY A 33 6.51 -12.14 4.88
C GLY A 33 6.95 -13.19 5.92
N SER A 34 8.13 -13.05 6.51
CA SER A 34 8.78 -14.04 7.40
C SER A 34 7.94 -14.51 8.59
N ARG A 35 6.98 -13.71 9.04
CA ARG A 35 6.06 -14.05 10.16
C ARG A 35 5.09 -15.20 9.85
N LEU A 36 4.90 -15.53 8.55
CA LEU A 36 4.08 -16.66 8.11
C LEU A 36 4.88 -17.94 7.82
N TRP A 37 6.17 -17.97 8.18
CA TRP A 37 6.94 -19.21 8.03
C TRP A 37 6.25 -20.38 8.76
N PRO A 38 6.14 -21.57 8.18
CA PRO A 38 6.74 -22.06 6.92
C PRO A 38 5.84 -21.87 5.67
N ILE A 39 4.71 -21.20 5.76
CA ILE A 39 3.82 -20.92 4.62
C ILE A 39 4.51 -19.98 3.63
N SER A 40 5.11 -18.91 4.15
CA SER A 40 5.91 -17.97 3.36
C SER A 40 7.40 -18.25 3.56
N THR A 41 8.16 -18.25 2.48
CA THR A 41 9.62 -18.44 2.48
C THR A 41 10.30 -17.31 1.69
N PRO A 42 11.63 -17.14 1.82
CA PRO A 42 12.34 -16.16 0.99
C PRO A 42 12.19 -16.42 -0.52
N GLU A 43 12.07 -17.69 -0.95
CA GLU A 43 11.90 -18.06 -2.36
C GLU A 43 10.48 -17.82 -2.87
N CYS A 44 9.50 -17.85 -1.96
CA CYS A 44 8.09 -17.60 -2.27
C CYS A 44 7.44 -16.79 -1.14
N PRO A 45 7.60 -15.46 -1.15
CA PRO A 45 6.96 -14.56 -0.20
C PRO A 45 5.43 -14.60 -0.25
N LYS A 46 4.81 -14.21 0.87
CA LYS A 46 3.36 -14.26 1.12
C LYS A 46 2.52 -13.71 -0.04
N GLN A 47 2.93 -12.59 -0.61
CA GLN A 47 2.18 -11.92 -1.68
C GLN A 47 2.04 -12.75 -2.96
N PHE A 48 2.91 -13.73 -3.18
CA PHE A 48 2.90 -14.60 -4.35
C PHE A 48 2.19 -15.95 -4.10
N ILE A 49 1.63 -16.14 -2.91
CA ILE A 49 0.99 -17.39 -2.51
C ILE A 49 -0.52 -17.23 -2.52
N ASP A 50 -1.23 -18.26 -3.01
CA ASP A 50 -2.67 -18.42 -2.79
C ASP A 50 -2.91 -18.91 -1.34
N VAL A 51 -2.81 -17.98 -0.39
CA VAL A 51 -2.97 -18.30 1.05
C VAL A 51 -4.42 -18.63 1.41
N LEU A 52 -5.37 -18.18 0.61
CA LEU A 52 -6.81 -18.39 0.83
C LEU A 52 -7.36 -19.63 0.11
N GLY A 53 -6.63 -20.22 -0.84
CA GLY A 53 -7.09 -21.34 -1.64
C GLY A 53 -8.17 -20.96 -2.65
N MET A 54 -8.15 -19.72 -3.14
CA MET A 54 -9.13 -19.17 -4.08
C MET A 54 -8.64 -19.18 -5.54
N GLY A 55 -7.50 -19.81 -5.81
CA GLY A 55 -6.89 -19.88 -7.14
C GLY A 55 -6.12 -18.62 -7.54
N LYS A 56 -5.87 -17.70 -6.62
CA LYS A 56 -5.18 -16.42 -6.85
C LYS A 56 -4.26 -16.07 -5.70
N SER A 57 -3.07 -15.58 -6.02
CA SER A 57 -2.16 -15.02 -5.03
C SER A 57 -2.64 -13.64 -4.52
N LEU A 58 -2.11 -13.19 -3.39
CA LEU A 58 -2.51 -11.88 -2.83
C LEU A 58 -2.18 -10.71 -3.74
N ILE A 59 -1.07 -10.76 -4.49
CA ILE A 59 -0.73 -9.70 -5.45
C ILE A 59 -1.72 -9.67 -6.63
N GLN A 60 -2.18 -10.82 -7.12
CA GLN A 60 -3.22 -10.90 -8.14
C GLN A 60 -4.54 -10.33 -7.64
N MET A 61 -4.95 -10.68 -6.42
CA MET A 61 -6.14 -10.10 -5.77
C MET A 61 -5.99 -8.58 -5.57
N THR A 62 -4.78 -8.11 -5.31
CA THR A 62 -4.49 -6.67 -5.19
C THR A 62 -4.67 -5.96 -6.54
N VAL A 63 -4.13 -6.50 -7.63
CA VAL A 63 -4.34 -5.93 -8.97
C VAL A 63 -5.84 -5.87 -9.30
N GLU A 64 -6.55 -6.99 -9.17
CA GLU A 64 -7.99 -7.06 -9.48
C GLU A 64 -8.83 -6.03 -8.74
N ARG A 65 -8.53 -5.80 -7.46
CA ARG A 65 -9.21 -4.83 -6.61
C ARG A 65 -9.11 -3.40 -7.12
N PHE A 66 -8.02 -3.06 -7.81
CA PHE A 66 -7.79 -1.72 -8.36
C PHE A 66 -8.16 -1.57 -9.85
N LEU A 67 -8.49 -2.65 -10.54
CA LEU A 67 -8.93 -2.56 -11.95
C LEU A 67 -10.12 -1.62 -12.20
N PRO A 68 -11.06 -1.40 -11.26
CA PRO A 68 -12.09 -0.38 -11.44
C PRO A 68 -11.54 1.06 -11.42
N SER A 69 -10.38 1.31 -10.82
CA SER A 69 -9.80 2.64 -10.62
C SER A 69 -8.81 3.06 -11.71
N ALA A 70 -8.14 2.12 -12.37
CA ALA A 70 -7.12 2.40 -13.38
C ALA A 70 -7.05 1.32 -14.46
N ASP A 71 -6.54 1.65 -15.63
CA ASP A 71 -6.22 0.68 -16.67
C ASP A 71 -4.97 -0.11 -16.29
N ILE A 72 -4.90 -1.39 -16.69
CA ILE A 72 -3.79 -2.28 -16.34
C ILE A 72 -2.42 -1.74 -16.80
N GLY A 73 -2.39 -0.99 -17.91
CA GLY A 73 -1.20 -0.30 -18.39
C GLY A 73 -0.65 0.78 -17.44
N ASN A 74 -1.42 1.21 -16.45
CA ASN A 74 -1.01 2.19 -15.43
C ASN A 74 -0.67 1.53 -14.08
N PHE A 75 -0.54 0.19 -14.04
CA PHE A 75 -0.06 -0.49 -12.86
C PHE A 75 1.46 -0.61 -12.86
N TRP A 76 2.04 -0.42 -11.69
CA TRP A 76 3.47 -0.49 -11.43
C TRP A 76 3.72 -1.43 -10.26
N VAL A 77 4.71 -2.28 -10.37
CA VAL A 77 5.11 -3.17 -9.27
C VAL A 77 6.55 -2.87 -8.90
N VAL A 78 6.79 -2.53 -7.63
CA VAL A 78 8.14 -2.35 -7.10
C VAL A 78 8.52 -3.58 -6.29
N THR A 79 9.59 -4.24 -6.67
CA THR A 79 10.03 -5.49 -6.06
C THR A 79 11.55 -5.66 -6.14
N SER A 80 12.11 -6.72 -5.55
CA SER A 80 13.52 -7.06 -5.76
C SER A 80 13.73 -7.81 -7.08
N ALA A 81 14.97 -7.80 -7.59
CA ALA A 81 15.33 -8.54 -8.79
C ALA A 81 15.03 -10.05 -8.69
N GLU A 82 15.11 -10.62 -7.48
CA GLU A 82 14.84 -12.04 -7.21
C GLU A 82 13.40 -12.45 -7.54
N TYR A 83 12.44 -11.51 -7.40
CA TYR A 83 11.01 -11.79 -7.62
C TYR A 83 10.51 -11.34 -9.00
N ALA A 84 11.38 -10.82 -9.86
CA ALA A 84 10.99 -10.31 -11.17
C ALA A 84 10.28 -11.36 -12.04
N SER A 85 10.76 -12.62 -12.01
CA SER A 85 10.18 -13.72 -12.79
C SER A 85 8.79 -14.09 -12.31
N ILE A 86 8.58 -14.23 -10.99
CA ILE A 86 7.27 -14.59 -10.43
C ILE A 86 6.24 -13.47 -10.62
N VAL A 87 6.68 -12.18 -10.56
CA VAL A 87 5.80 -11.04 -10.87
C VAL A 87 5.35 -11.10 -12.33
N LYS A 88 6.25 -11.33 -13.28
CA LYS A 88 5.91 -11.46 -14.71
C LYS A 88 4.99 -12.64 -15.00
N GLU A 89 5.19 -13.76 -14.31
CA GLU A 89 4.35 -14.94 -14.44
C GLU A 89 2.93 -14.69 -13.90
N GLN A 90 2.82 -14.08 -12.73
CA GLN A 90 1.53 -13.87 -12.07
C GLN A 90 0.76 -12.65 -12.60
N LEU A 91 1.45 -11.66 -13.16
CA LEU A 91 0.88 -10.40 -13.65
C LEU A 91 1.33 -10.11 -15.10
N PRO A 92 1.00 -11.00 -16.06
CA PRO A 92 1.52 -10.93 -17.44
C PRO A 92 1.03 -9.68 -18.20
N ASP A 93 -0.10 -9.09 -17.77
CA ASP A 93 -0.71 -7.93 -18.44
C ASP A 93 -0.09 -6.59 -18.00
N ILE A 94 0.76 -6.57 -16.96
CA ILE A 94 1.48 -5.37 -16.56
C ILE A 94 2.69 -5.17 -17.49
N PRO A 95 2.89 -3.98 -18.08
CA PRO A 95 4.05 -3.69 -18.92
C PRO A 95 5.37 -4.01 -18.22
N SER A 96 6.30 -4.66 -18.90
CA SER A 96 7.57 -5.09 -18.28
C SER A 96 8.41 -3.91 -17.75
N GLU A 97 8.32 -2.75 -18.37
CA GLU A 97 8.95 -1.49 -17.95
C GLU A 97 8.34 -0.89 -16.68
N HIS A 98 7.15 -1.34 -16.28
CA HIS A 98 6.47 -0.98 -15.04
C HIS A 98 6.79 -1.93 -13.87
N ILE A 99 7.58 -2.99 -14.10
CA ILE A 99 8.11 -3.83 -13.05
C ILE A 99 9.47 -3.23 -12.63
N LEU A 100 9.45 -2.48 -11.54
CA LEU A 100 10.60 -1.74 -11.04
C LEU A 100 11.39 -2.62 -10.06
N LEU A 101 12.69 -2.79 -10.34
CA LEU A 101 13.54 -3.70 -9.58
C LEU A 101 14.46 -2.91 -8.66
N GLU A 102 14.23 -3.01 -7.34
CA GLU A 102 15.13 -2.46 -6.34
C GLU A 102 16.37 -3.34 -6.21
N PRO A 103 17.59 -2.78 -6.28
CA PRO A 103 18.82 -3.54 -6.10
C PRO A 103 19.04 -3.97 -4.64
N GLU A 104 18.44 -3.25 -3.71
CA GLU A 104 18.52 -3.49 -2.26
C GLU A 104 17.28 -2.96 -1.55
N ALA A 105 16.79 -3.67 -0.54
CA ALA A 105 15.64 -3.23 0.25
C ALA A 105 15.98 -2.02 1.14
N ARG A 106 15.43 -0.84 0.83
CA ARG A 106 15.63 0.41 1.55
C ARG A 106 14.38 0.92 2.26
N ASN A 107 13.39 0.04 2.52
CA ASN A 107 12.10 0.39 3.10
C ASN A 107 11.22 1.21 2.14
N THR A 108 10.05 1.69 2.60
CA THR A 108 8.99 2.17 1.69
C THR A 108 9.21 3.59 1.15
N ALA A 109 9.97 4.48 1.81
CA ALA A 109 10.17 5.83 1.28
C ALA A 109 11.02 5.85 0.00
N PRO A 110 12.19 5.18 -0.11
CA PRO A 110 12.92 5.08 -1.37
C PRO A 110 12.16 4.34 -2.47
N CYS A 111 11.44 3.27 -2.11
CA CYS A 111 10.56 2.54 -3.01
C CYS A 111 9.53 3.47 -3.70
N ILE A 112 8.81 4.25 -2.89
CA ILE A 112 7.79 5.20 -3.36
C ILE A 112 8.44 6.34 -4.15
N ALA A 113 9.57 6.88 -3.67
CA ALA A 113 10.28 7.96 -4.36
C ALA A 113 10.71 7.53 -5.77
N TYR A 114 11.29 6.33 -5.91
CA TYR A 114 11.68 5.79 -7.21
C TYR A 114 10.49 5.65 -8.16
N ALA A 115 9.41 4.98 -7.71
CA ALA A 115 8.23 4.80 -8.53
C ALA A 115 7.60 6.14 -8.94
N CYS A 116 7.39 7.06 -7.99
CA CYS A 116 6.75 8.34 -8.26
C CYS A 116 7.61 9.25 -9.15
N ARG A 117 8.95 9.25 -9.00
CA ARG A 117 9.84 10.01 -9.90
C ARG A 117 9.83 9.45 -11.30
N LYS A 118 9.83 8.13 -11.44
CA LYS A 118 9.77 7.47 -12.75
C LYS A 118 8.43 7.72 -13.45
N ILE A 119 7.31 7.65 -12.72
CA ILE A 119 5.99 8.01 -13.25
C ILE A 119 5.98 9.48 -13.68
N ALA A 120 6.47 10.39 -12.82
CA ALA A 120 6.47 11.83 -13.08
C ALA A 120 7.23 12.22 -14.36
N ALA A 121 8.26 11.47 -14.75
CA ALA A 121 9.05 11.75 -15.95
C ALA A 121 8.21 11.69 -17.25
N HIS A 122 7.16 10.85 -17.29
CA HIS A 122 6.25 10.79 -18.44
C HIS A 122 4.83 11.28 -18.12
N HIS A 123 4.44 11.29 -16.84
CA HIS A 123 3.10 11.66 -16.37
C HIS A 123 3.21 12.67 -15.21
N PRO A 124 3.58 13.94 -15.50
CA PRO A 124 3.89 14.93 -14.47
C PRO A 124 2.69 15.35 -13.61
N ASP A 125 1.47 15.03 -14.05
CA ASP A 125 0.21 15.32 -13.34
C ASP A 125 -0.45 14.04 -12.79
N ALA A 126 0.25 12.90 -12.79
CA ALA A 126 -0.30 11.62 -12.37
C ALA A 126 -0.88 11.69 -10.96
N ASN A 127 -2.05 11.08 -10.79
CA ASN A 127 -2.65 10.81 -9.50
C ASN A 127 -2.31 9.36 -9.12
N VAL A 128 -1.59 9.15 -8.02
CA VAL A 128 -0.96 7.88 -7.71
C VAL A 128 -1.59 7.28 -6.46
N VAL A 129 -1.97 6.01 -6.55
CA VAL A 129 -2.29 5.17 -5.39
C VAL A 129 -1.11 4.26 -5.12
N VAL A 130 -0.59 4.29 -3.89
CA VAL A 130 0.42 3.34 -3.42
C VAL A 130 -0.23 2.35 -2.48
N THR A 131 0.04 1.06 -2.65
CA THR A 131 -0.56 -0.02 -1.87
C THR A 131 0.44 -1.14 -1.58
N PRO A 132 0.35 -1.82 -0.41
CA PRO A 132 1.02 -3.09 -0.22
C PRO A 132 0.39 -4.17 -1.11
N SER A 133 1.18 -5.20 -1.45
CA SER A 133 0.78 -6.32 -2.33
C SER A 133 0.08 -7.46 -1.61
N ASP A 134 -0.01 -7.43 -0.27
CA ASP A 134 -0.20 -8.63 0.54
C ASP A 134 -1.34 -8.54 1.57
N ALA A 135 -2.17 -7.50 1.48
CA ALA A 135 -3.35 -7.31 2.32
C ALA A 135 -4.63 -7.84 1.65
N LEU A 136 -5.50 -8.43 2.44
CA LEU A 136 -6.85 -8.81 2.02
C LEU A 136 -7.82 -7.63 2.19
N VAL A 137 -8.74 -7.50 1.26
CA VAL A 137 -9.93 -6.64 1.36
C VAL A 137 -11.11 -7.44 0.82
N THR A 138 -12.16 -7.62 1.60
CA THR A 138 -13.33 -8.43 1.19
C THR A 138 -14.50 -7.59 0.70
N LYS A 139 -14.62 -6.31 1.11
CA LYS A 139 -15.69 -5.39 0.67
C LYS A 139 -15.19 -4.53 -0.51
N THR A 140 -15.06 -5.13 -1.68
CA THR A 140 -14.42 -4.51 -2.86
C THR A 140 -15.17 -3.28 -3.40
N ASP A 141 -16.50 -3.28 -3.40
CA ASP A 141 -17.30 -2.13 -3.89
C ASP A 141 -17.13 -0.92 -2.96
N THR A 142 -17.17 -1.14 -1.65
CA THR A 142 -16.90 -0.10 -0.65
C THR A 142 -15.47 0.44 -0.82
N PHE A 143 -14.51 -0.45 -1.03
CA PHE A 143 -13.12 -0.09 -1.29
C PHE A 143 -12.98 0.80 -2.54
N THR A 144 -13.60 0.42 -3.65
CA THR A 144 -13.59 1.20 -4.90
C THR A 144 -14.16 2.60 -4.69
N SER A 145 -15.28 2.72 -3.95
CA SER A 145 -15.86 4.01 -3.59
C SER A 145 -14.91 4.88 -2.75
N VAL A 146 -14.24 4.29 -1.76
CA VAL A 146 -13.28 4.99 -0.90
C VAL A 146 -12.07 5.48 -1.71
N ILE A 147 -11.51 4.64 -2.58
CA ILE A 147 -10.40 5.02 -3.46
C ILE A 147 -10.84 6.13 -4.44
N GLY A 148 -12.03 6.05 -5.01
CA GLY A 148 -12.58 7.10 -5.89
C GLY A 148 -12.67 8.47 -5.18
N LYS A 149 -13.13 8.50 -3.92
CA LYS A 149 -13.17 9.75 -3.12
C LYS A 149 -11.77 10.31 -2.84
N ALA A 150 -10.80 9.42 -2.54
CA ALA A 150 -9.42 9.82 -2.31
C ALA A 150 -8.80 10.42 -3.58
N LEU A 151 -8.97 9.75 -4.72
CA LEU A 151 -8.50 10.23 -6.03
C LEU A 151 -9.13 11.57 -6.41
N ALA A 152 -10.42 11.77 -6.18
CA ALA A 152 -11.10 13.03 -6.46
C ALA A 152 -10.53 14.22 -5.67
N LEU A 153 -10.14 14.02 -4.40
CA LEU A 153 -9.51 15.08 -3.61
C LEU A 153 -8.09 15.38 -4.10
N THR A 154 -7.29 14.33 -4.34
CA THR A 154 -5.85 14.49 -4.63
C THR A 154 -5.57 14.97 -6.04
N ALA A 155 -6.49 14.74 -7.00
CA ALA A 155 -6.35 15.22 -8.38
C ALA A 155 -6.28 16.76 -8.49
N GLY A 156 -6.94 17.48 -7.59
CA GLY A 156 -7.03 18.95 -7.64
C GLY A 156 -6.40 19.66 -6.45
N SER A 157 -5.62 18.98 -5.61
CA SER A 157 -5.08 19.57 -4.40
C SER A 157 -3.71 18.99 -4.01
N SER A 158 -3.03 19.63 -3.06
CA SER A 158 -1.81 19.11 -2.41
C SER A 158 -2.11 18.19 -1.22
N ALA A 159 -3.30 17.59 -1.16
CA ALA A 159 -3.65 16.65 -0.11
C ALA A 159 -2.95 15.30 -0.32
N ILE A 160 -2.57 14.69 0.78
CA ILE A 160 -2.24 13.26 0.88
C ILE A 160 -3.43 12.58 1.55
N VAL A 161 -3.95 11.51 0.96
CA VAL A 161 -5.02 10.72 1.58
C VAL A 161 -4.49 9.35 1.94
N THR A 162 -4.75 8.91 3.17
CA THR A 162 -4.53 7.53 3.61
C THR A 162 -5.84 6.84 3.91
N ILE A 163 -5.86 5.52 3.78
CA ILE A 163 -7.04 4.71 4.09
C ILE A 163 -6.92 4.21 5.53
N GLY A 164 -7.95 4.49 6.32
CA GLY A 164 -8.06 4.12 7.72
C GLY A 164 -8.96 2.90 7.92
N ILE A 165 -8.56 2.02 8.83
CA ILE A 165 -9.35 0.86 9.27
C ILE A 165 -9.76 1.07 10.71
N VAL A 166 -11.03 0.83 11.02
CA VAL A 166 -11.56 0.96 12.38
C VAL A 166 -10.93 -0.10 13.29
N PRO A 167 -10.25 0.29 14.38
CA PRO A 167 -9.58 -0.67 15.25
C PRO A 167 -10.58 -1.56 15.99
N THR A 168 -10.26 -2.85 16.07
CA THR A 168 -11.04 -3.83 16.84
C THR A 168 -10.28 -4.39 18.04
N ARG A 169 -8.99 -4.08 18.16
CA ARG A 169 -8.08 -4.50 19.23
C ARG A 169 -6.88 -3.55 19.36
N PRO A 170 -6.11 -3.59 20.46
CA PRO A 170 -4.91 -2.76 20.62
C PRO A 170 -3.71 -3.39 19.88
N GLU A 171 -3.64 -3.23 18.57
CA GLU A 171 -2.60 -3.79 17.72
C GLU A 171 -1.33 -2.93 17.75
N THR A 172 -0.18 -3.52 18.09
CA THR A 172 1.10 -2.81 18.15
C THR A 172 1.93 -2.90 16.87
N GLY A 173 1.49 -3.73 15.93
CA GLY A 173 2.15 -3.93 14.63
C GLY A 173 1.72 -2.93 13.56
N TYR A 174 0.72 -2.08 13.83
CA TYR A 174 0.16 -1.12 12.87
C TYR A 174 0.42 0.34 13.26
N GLY A 175 0.40 1.21 12.26
CA GLY A 175 0.31 2.65 12.48
C GLY A 175 -1.10 3.08 12.92
N TYR A 176 -1.19 4.10 13.74
CA TYR A 176 -2.43 4.71 14.21
C TYR A 176 -2.53 6.15 13.71
N ILE A 177 -3.73 6.52 13.28
CA ILE A 177 -4.05 7.84 12.71
C ILE A 177 -5.10 8.48 13.59
N SER A 178 -4.79 9.63 14.16
CA SER A 178 -5.73 10.43 14.96
C SER A 178 -6.70 11.15 14.02
N ALA A 179 -7.97 10.77 14.10
CA ALA A 179 -9.08 11.27 13.31
C ALA A 179 -10.33 11.49 14.19
N PRO A 180 -10.29 12.42 15.15
CA PRO A 180 -11.38 12.60 16.11
C PRO A 180 -12.69 12.93 15.43
N GLY A 181 -13.74 12.20 15.82
CA GLY A 181 -15.07 12.37 15.25
C GLY A 181 -15.18 11.93 13.80
N PHE A 182 -14.34 10.98 13.34
CA PHE A 182 -14.45 10.44 11.99
C PHE A 182 -15.83 9.83 11.74
N VAL A 183 -16.28 9.96 10.50
CA VAL A 183 -17.49 9.35 10.00
C VAL A 183 -17.10 8.42 8.87
N HIS A 184 -17.67 7.22 8.85
CA HIS A 184 -17.40 6.22 7.83
C HIS A 184 -17.51 6.78 6.41
N GLY A 185 -16.51 6.54 5.60
CA GLY A 185 -16.45 6.97 4.20
C GLY A 185 -16.30 8.47 3.98
N GLN A 186 -16.07 9.28 5.01
CA GLN A 186 -15.82 10.72 4.88
C GLN A 186 -14.33 11.05 5.03
N LEU A 187 -13.90 12.07 4.30
CA LEU A 187 -12.56 12.65 4.41
C LEU A 187 -12.47 13.50 5.67
N ILE A 188 -11.49 13.21 6.51
CA ILE A 188 -11.16 14.01 7.68
C ILE A 188 -9.68 14.35 7.72
N LYS A 189 -9.35 15.55 8.16
CA LYS A 189 -7.96 15.97 8.30
C LYS A 189 -7.31 15.25 9.49
N VAL A 190 -6.16 14.63 9.27
CA VAL A 190 -5.38 13.92 10.28
C VAL A 190 -4.79 14.93 11.26
N ARG A 191 -4.89 14.65 12.56
CA ARG A 191 -4.23 15.44 13.61
C ARG A 191 -2.85 14.91 13.96
N GLN A 192 -2.70 13.59 13.95
CA GLN A 192 -1.46 12.93 14.31
C GLN A 192 -1.39 11.58 13.61
N PHE A 193 -0.21 11.22 13.14
CA PHE A 193 0.16 9.91 12.69
C PHE A 193 1.16 9.31 13.67
N LYS A 194 0.97 8.04 14.08
CA LYS A 194 1.88 7.36 15.02
C LYS A 194 2.13 5.93 14.57
N GLU A 195 3.34 5.66 14.15
CA GLU A 195 3.74 4.33 13.69
C GLU A 195 4.08 3.42 14.88
N LYS A 196 3.43 2.25 14.93
CA LYS A 196 3.69 1.14 15.86
C LYS A 196 3.88 1.56 17.33
N PRO A 197 2.81 2.03 18.00
CA PRO A 197 2.88 2.43 19.41
C PRO A 197 3.12 1.20 20.31
N ASP A 198 3.54 1.46 21.56
CA ASP A 198 3.52 0.44 22.60
C ASP A 198 2.08 0.02 22.97
N LEU A 199 1.94 -1.13 23.68
CA LEU A 199 0.63 -1.68 24.02
C LEU A 199 -0.22 -0.71 24.84
N ALA A 200 0.35 -0.07 25.85
CA ALA A 200 -0.39 0.86 26.71
C ALA A 200 -0.92 2.07 25.94
N THR A 201 -0.16 2.54 24.94
CA THR A 201 -0.58 3.60 24.02
C THR A 201 -1.67 3.11 23.07
N ALA A 202 -1.52 1.90 22.48
CA ALA A 202 -2.52 1.29 21.61
C ALA A 202 -3.87 1.07 22.33
N GLU A 203 -3.86 0.64 23.60
CA GLU A 203 -5.06 0.51 24.44
C GLU A 203 -5.77 1.85 24.64
N LYS A 204 -5.00 2.93 24.92
CA LYS A 204 -5.56 4.28 25.04
C LYS A 204 -6.19 4.77 23.73
N TYR A 205 -5.54 4.51 22.60
CA TYR A 205 -6.06 4.89 21.28
C TYR A 205 -7.36 4.16 20.97
N LEU A 206 -7.41 2.85 21.25
CA LEU A 206 -8.63 2.06 21.07
C LEU A 206 -9.77 2.57 21.96
N ALA A 207 -9.50 2.83 23.24
CA ALA A 207 -10.51 3.30 24.19
C ALA A 207 -11.05 4.71 23.88
N SER A 208 -10.25 5.56 23.25
CA SER A 208 -10.68 6.92 22.89
C SER A 208 -11.70 6.95 21.76
N GLY A 209 -11.69 5.98 20.85
CA GLY A 209 -12.51 5.98 19.64
C GLY A 209 -12.09 7.01 18.58
N ASP A 210 -11.00 7.75 18.81
CA ASP A 210 -10.53 8.83 17.93
C ASP A 210 -9.43 8.39 16.94
N PHE A 211 -9.05 7.12 16.96
CA PHE A 211 -7.95 6.62 16.14
C PHE A 211 -8.42 5.51 15.21
N VAL A 212 -7.81 5.46 14.04
CA VAL A 212 -7.96 4.38 13.07
C VAL A 212 -6.60 3.78 12.75
N TRP A 213 -6.54 2.51 12.30
CA TRP A 213 -5.31 1.91 11.82
C TRP A 213 -4.96 2.41 10.43
N ASN A 214 -3.68 2.56 10.15
CA ASN A 214 -3.16 2.81 8.83
C ASN A 214 -3.17 1.51 7.99
N ALA A 215 -3.92 1.50 6.89
CA ALA A 215 -3.93 0.37 5.96
C ALA A 215 -2.67 0.28 5.09
N GLY A 216 -1.79 1.30 5.14
CA GLY A 216 -0.62 1.40 4.26
C GLY A 216 -0.97 1.73 2.80
N ILE A 217 -2.19 2.19 2.56
CA ILE A 217 -2.67 2.63 1.24
C ILE A 217 -2.71 4.14 1.23
N PHE A 218 -1.99 4.75 0.28
CA PHE A 218 -1.84 6.19 0.17
C PHE A 218 -2.25 6.67 -1.22
N VAL A 219 -2.85 7.85 -1.28
CA VAL A 219 -3.26 8.50 -2.53
C VAL A 219 -2.75 9.94 -2.54
N TRP A 220 -2.15 10.36 -3.62
CA TRP A 220 -1.60 11.70 -3.83
C TRP A 220 -1.40 12.04 -5.29
N ASN A 221 -1.33 13.30 -5.62
CA ASN A 221 -0.74 13.73 -6.87
C ASN A 221 0.78 13.54 -6.84
N VAL A 222 1.37 13.12 -7.93
CA VAL A 222 2.82 12.83 -8.02
C VAL A 222 3.69 14.06 -7.69
N ARG A 223 3.23 15.28 -7.99
CA ARG A 223 3.92 16.52 -7.59
C ARG A 223 3.92 16.68 -6.09
N THR A 224 2.76 16.49 -5.45
CA THR A 224 2.62 16.60 -4.00
C THR A 224 3.61 15.70 -3.27
N ILE A 225 3.66 14.40 -3.60
CA ILE A 225 4.57 13.50 -2.90
C ILE A 225 6.05 13.81 -3.18
N ASN A 226 6.39 14.24 -4.38
CA ASN A 226 7.76 14.67 -4.69
C ASN A 226 8.16 15.91 -3.88
N ASP A 227 7.26 16.88 -3.70
CA ASP A 227 7.50 18.08 -2.88
C ASP A 227 7.64 17.72 -1.40
N GLU A 228 6.77 16.87 -0.87
CA GLU A 228 6.82 16.39 0.52
C GLU A 228 8.09 15.57 0.81
N LEU A 229 8.49 14.68 -0.10
CA LEU A 229 9.74 13.94 0.01
C LEU A 229 10.95 14.90 -0.06
N ARG A 230 10.92 15.93 -0.91
CA ARG A 230 12.00 16.91 -0.97
C ARG A 230 12.10 17.73 0.31
N ALA A 231 10.97 18.06 0.92
CA ALA A 231 10.92 18.81 2.19
C ALA A 231 11.37 17.97 3.41
N HIS A 232 10.98 16.69 3.46
CA HIS A 232 11.10 15.86 4.66
C HIS A 232 12.12 14.73 4.57
N ALA A 233 12.56 14.37 3.36
CA ALA A 233 13.56 13.33 3.07
C ALA A 233 14.50 13.74 1.93
N PRO A 234 15.20 14.91 2.03
CA PRO A 234 15.99 15.48 0.94
C PRO A 234 17.13 14.56 0.46
N GLN A 235 17.67 13.70 1.33
CA GLN A 235 18.72 12.74 0.95
C GLN A 235 18.19 11.72 -0.08
N ILE A 236 16.98 11.20 0.13
CA ILE A 236 16.33 10.29 -0.82
C ILE A 236 16.12 11.00 -2.16
N MET A 237 15.60 12.24 -2.13
CA MET A 237 15.36 13.00 -3.36
C MET A 237 16.65 13.36 -4.09
N SER A 238 17.74 13.62 -3.39
CA SER A 238 19.07 13.80 -4.01
C SER A 238 19.52 12.57 -4.79
N VAL A 239 19.25 11.37 -4.29
CA VAL A 239 19.53 10.12 -5.02
C VAL A 239 18.62 9.99 -6.24
N MET A 240 17.33 10.31 -6.10
CA MET A 240 16.39 10.28 -7.22
C MET A 240 16.76 11.28 -8.33
N ASP A 241 17.22 12.48 -7.98
CA ASP A 241 17.70 13.49 -8.93
C ASP A 241 18.93 13.01 -9.74
N ARG A 242 19.80 12.18 -9.12
CA ARG A 242 20.93 11.52 -9.81
C ARG A 242 20.47 10.38 -10.72
N LEU A 243 19.38 9.68 -10.36
CA LEU A 243 18.82 8.58 -11.14
C LEU A 243 17.98 9.05 -12.33
N GLU A 244 17.30 10.19 -12.21
CA GLU A 244 16.36 10.68 -13.21
C GLU A 244 16.87 10.70 -14.66
N PRO A 245 18.14 11.13 -14.95
CA PRO A 245 18.67 11.11 -16.31
C PRO A 245 18.80 9.72 -16.95
N TYR A 246 18.76 8.66 -16.12
CA TYR A 246 18.86 7.28 -16.57
C TYR A 246 17.51 6.58 -16.75
N PHE A 247 16.41 7.15 -16.25
CA PHE A 247 15.08 6.54 -16.37
C PHE A 247 14.73 6.25 -17.83
N TYR A 248 14.19 5.07 -18.07
CA TYR A 248 13.81 4.57 -19.41
C TYR A 248 14.98 4.40 -20.39
N THR A 249 16.22 4.42 -19.91
CA THR A 249 17.42 4.15 -20.74
C THR A 249 18.01 2.77 -20.41
N SER A 250 18.87 2.27 -21.29
CA SER A 250 19.63 1.02 -21.03
C SER A 250 20.59 1.11 -19.82
N GLY A 251 20.91 2.33 -19.36
CA GLY A 251 21.77 2.56 -18.19
C GLY A 251 21.05 2.54 -16.85
N GLU A 252 19.72 2.47 -16.85
CA GLU A 252 18.92 2.61 -15.62
C GLU A 252 19.30 1.60 -14.53
N GLN A 253 19.38 0.33 -14.86
CA GLN A 253 19.70 -0.72 -13.87
C GLN A 253 21.11 -0.57 -13.30
N THR A 254 22.08 -0.11 -14.10
CA THR A 254 23.45 0.16 -13.64
C THR A 254 23.46 1.35 -12.67
N ALA A 255 22.78 2.44 -13.03
CA ALA A 255 22.66 3.62 -12.18
C ALA A 255 21.91 3.30 -10.85
N LEU A 256 20.83 2.49 -10.92
CA LEU A 256 20.14 2.02 -9.74
C LEU A 256 21.04 1.22 -8.81
N ALA A 257 21.82 0.27 -9.34
CA ALA A 257 22.74 -0.54 -8.55
C ALA A 257 23.81 0.32 -7.84
N GLU A 258 24.22 1.43 -8.45
CA GLU A 258 25.21 2.34 -7.88
C GLU A 258 24.59 3.31 -6.86
N PHE A 259 23.47 3.97 -7.20
CA PHE A 259 22.98 5.09 -6.42
C PHE A 259 21.92 4.72 -5.40
N PHE A 260 20.98 3.82 -5.71
CA PHE A 260 19.87 3.47 -4.84
C PHE A 260 20.29 2.93 -3.45
N PRO A 261 21.35 2.10 -3.31
CA PRO A 261 21.85 1.68 -2.01
C PRO A 261 22.32 2.80 -1.09
N THR A 262 22.54 4.01 -1.61
CA THR A 262 22.92 5.19 -0.80
C THR A 262 21.71 5.92 -0.19
N CYS A 263 20.46 5.54 -0.52
CA CYS A 263 19.27 6.10 0.11
C CYS A 263 19.22 5.76 1.61
N ASP A 264 18.65 6.66 2.39
CA ASP A 264 18.28 6.38 3.77
C ASP A 264 17.27 5.22 3.82
N LYS A 265 17.48 4.29 4.75
CA LYS A 265 16.58 3.14 4.96
C LYS A 265 15.47 3.54 5.92
N ILE A 266 14.40 4.12 5.40
CA ILE A 266 13.30 4.68 6.18
C ILE A 266 11.93 4.40 5.52
N SER A 267 10.89 4.19 6.34
CA SER A 267 9.53 4.07 5.80
C SER A 267 8.93 5.44 5.45
N ILE A 268 7.95 5.44 4.54
CA ILE A 268 7.19 6.65 4.18
C ILE A 268 6.47 7.24 5.39
N ASP A 269 6.07 6.38 6.32
CA ASP A 269 5.39 6.77 7.55
C ASP A 269 6.27 7.74 8.36
N TYR A 270 7.51 7.38 8.63
CA TYR A 270 8.48 8.23 9.33
C TYR A 270 9.06 9.35 8.46
N ALA A 271 9.22 9.11 7.16
CA ALA A 271 9.82 10.10 6.27
C ALA A 271 8.88 11.28 6.02
N VAL A 272 7.58 11.02 5.81
CA VAL A 272 6.59 11.99 5.37
C VAL A 272 5.35 12.02 6.27
N MET A 273 4.71 10.86 6.54
CA MET A 273 3.37 10.83 7.12
C MET A 273 3.30 11.37 8.56
N GLU A 274 4.35 11.22 9.36
CA GLU A 274 4.44 11.82 10.70
C GLU A 274 4.76 13.33 10.68
N LYS A 275 5.13 13.90 9.52
CA LYS A 275 5.64 15.27 9.40
C LYS A 275 4.76 16.21 8.58
N SER A 276 4.12 15.68 7.54
CA SER A 276 3.30 16.49 6.63
C SER A 276 2.04 17.01 7.30
N PRO A 277 1.71 18.31 7.18
CA PRO A 277 0.46 18.88 7.67
C PRO A 277 -0.72 18.63 6.73
N ASN A 278 -0.50 18.03 5.55
CA ASN A 278 -1.49 17.95 4.48
C ASN A 278 -2.17 16.56 4.38
N ILE A 279 -2.20 15.80 5.48
CA ILE A 279 -2.73 14.44 5.48
C ILE A 279 -4.21 14.43 5.84
N TYR A 280 -4.96 13.66 5.08
CA TYR A 280 -6.37 13.31 5.29
C TYR A 280 -6.52 11.80 5.38
N VAL A 281 -7.56 11.34 6.06
CA VAL A 281 -7.90 9.92 6.14
C VAL A 281 -9.37 9.71 5.76
N ILE A 282 -9.64 8.60 5.08
CA ILE A 282 -10.99 8.05 4.94
C ILE A 282 -11.00 6.74 5.73
N ALA A 283 -11.80 6.70 6.80
CA ALA A 283 -11.96 5.51 7.62
C ALA A 283 -13.20 4.73 7.17
N GLU A 284 -13.05 3.41 6.94
CA GLU A 284 -14.16 2.57 6.50
C GLU A 284 -13.95 1.10 6.89
N GLU A 285 -15.06 0.37 6.99
CA GLU A 285 -15.06 -1.08 7.18
C GLU A 285 -14.91 -1.80 5.85
N LEU A 286 -13.69 -2.15 5.51
CA LEU A 286 -13.33 -2.75 4.22
C LEU A 286 -13.24 -4.29 4.25
N GLY A 287 -13.44 -4.92 5.40
CA GLY A 287 -13.07 -6.33 5.58
C GLY A 287 -11.57 -6.52 5.36
N TRP A 288 -10.78 -5.57 5.85
CA TRP A 288 -9.33 -5.52 5.67
C TRP A 288 -8.59 -6.39 6.69
N SER A 289 -7.58 -7.09 6.22
CA SER A 289 -6.62 -7.81 7.06
C SER A 289 -5.23 -7.77 6.43
N ASP A 290 -4.19 -7.55 7.25
CA ASP A 290 -2.81 -7.63 6.78
C ASP A 290 -2.33 -9.09 6.61
N LEU A 291 -3.11 -10.07 7.08
CA LEU A 291 -2.73 -11.49 7.10
C LEU A 291 -1.28 -11.70 7.61
N GLY A 292 -0.88 -10.89 8.60
CA GLY A 292 0.51 -10.76 9.04
C GLY A 292 1.01 -11.88 9.94
N SER A 293 0.14 -12.80 10.39
CA SER A 293 0.48 -13.93 11.25
C SER A 293 -0.40 -15.13 10.93
N TRP A 294 0.03 -16.34 11.34
CA TRP A 294 -0.84 -17.53 11.23
C TRP A 294 -2.17 -17.33 11.96
N HIS A 295 -2.15 -16.69 13.11
CA HIS A 295 -3.37 -16.42 13.87
C HIS A 295 -4.36 -15.54 13.09
N SER A 296 -3.91 -14.45 12.49
CA SER A 296 -4.76 -13.55 11.67
C SER A 296 -5.23 -14.22 10.38
N LEU A 297 -4.37 -14.99 9.71
CA LEU A 297 -4.75 -15.77 8.53
C LEU A 297 -5.82 -16.81 8.88
N ARG A 298 -5.62 -17.59 9.96
CA ARG A 298 -6.57 -18.61 10.42
C ARG A 298 -7.94 -18.01 10.78
N ALA A 299 -7.95 -16.90 11.50
CA ALA A 299 -9.19 -16.19 11.82
C ALA A 299 -9.96 -15.79 10.55
N GLN A 300 -9.26 -15.24 9.56
CA GLN A 300 -9.86 -14.86 8.28
C GLN A 300 -10.38 -16.06 7.49
N LEU A 301 -9.66 -17.19 7.47
CA LEU A 301 -10.12 -18.42 6.84
C LEU A 301 -11.38 -18.99 7.50
N VAL A 302 -11.48 -18.88 8.84
CA VAL A 302 -12.69 -19.26 9.59
C VAL A 302 -13.86 -18.37 9.20
N ASP A 303 -13.70 -17.05 9.19
CA ASP A 303 -14.75 -16.09 8.84
C ASP A 303 -15.27 -16.31 7.40
N MET A 304 -14.39 -16.71 6.49
CA MET A 304 -14.72 -17.02 5.10
C MET A 304 -15.23 -18.46 4.90
N GLY A 305 -15.25 -19.31 5.93
CA GLY A 305 -15.68 -20.71 5.83
C GLY A 305 -14.70 -21.62 5.07
N LEU A 306 -13.44 -21.23 4.91
CA LEU A 306 -12.39 -21.92 4.13
C LEU A 306 -11.67 -22.99 4.97
N THR A 307 -12.42 -23.95 5.54
CA THR A 307 -11.90 -24.95 6.49
C THR A 307 -10.87 -25.90 5.87
N GLN A 308 -10.99 -26.23 4.58
CA GLN A 308 -10.02 -27.08 3.88
C GLN A 308 -8.64 -26.41 3.81
N GLN A 309 -8.61 -25.11 3.63
CA GLN A 309 -7.37 -24.34 3.58
C GLN A 309 -6.70 -24.26 4.97
N ILE A 310 -7.48 -24.20 6.04
CA ILE A 310 -6.96 -24.30 7.40
C ILE A 310 -6.22 -25.62 7.59
N ALA A 311 -6.86 -26.76 7.27
CA ALA A 311 -6.26 -28.08 7.39
C ALA A 311 -4.98 -28.21 6.55
N ARG A 312 -4.97 -27.65 5.32
CA ARG A 312 -3.78 -27.63 4.46
C ARG A 312 -2.59 -26.91 5.14
N TRP A 313 -2.81 -25.72 5.68
CA TRP A 313 -1.74 -24.96 6.30
C TRP A 313 -1.29 -25.51 7.63
N GLU A 314 -2.20 -26.09 8.44
CA GLU A 314 -1.85 -26.81 9.67
C GLU A 314 -0.94 -28.00 9.38
N ALA A 315 -1.19 -28.75 8.28
CA ALA A 315 -0.33 -29.84 7.85
C ALA A 315 1.07 -29.35 7.43
N VAL A 316 1.16 -28.21 6.72
CA VAL A 316 2.44 -27.59 6.32
C VAL A 316 3.24 -27.19 7.57
N ILE A 317 2.60 -26.52 8.53
CA ILE A 317 3.23 -26.06 9.76
C ILE A 317 3.74 -27.26 10.60
N ALA A 318 2.92 -28.32 10.74
CA ALA A 318 3.30 -29.52 11.47
C ALA A 318 4.49 -30.23 10.83
N SER A 319 4.52 -30.36 9.48
CA SER A 319 5.62 -30.99 8.75
C SER A 319 6.95 -30.25 8.89
N ALA A 320 6.91 -28.92 8.96
CA ALA A 320 8.11 -28.09 9.16
C ALA A 320 8.64 -28.16 10.60
N GLY A 321 7.76 -28.29 11.59
CA GLY A 321 8.13 -28.52 12.99
C GLY A 321 8.84 -29.87 13.20
N ALA A 322 8.42 -30.93 12.50
CA ALA A 322 9.01 -32.25 12.56
C ALA A 322 10.44 -32.33 11.95
N LYS A 323 10.81 -31.41 11.05
CA LYS A 323 12.16 -31.35 10.46
C LYS A 323 13.19 -30.63 11.34
N LYS A 324 12.79 -30.02 12.45
CA LYS A 324 13.67 -29.31 13.39
C LYS A 324 14.02 -30.17 14.64
N CYS A 325 13.44 -31.35 14.80
CA CYS A 325 13.79 -32.37 15.78
C CYS A 325 14.60 -33.47 15.11
#